data_d605ebe3540a85271f95229452fd9b4e
#
_entry.id   d605ebe3540a85271f95229452fd9b4e
#
_cell.length_a   1.000
_cell.length_b   1.000
_cell.length_c   1.000
_cell.angle_alpha   90.00
_cell.angle_beta   90.00
_cell.angle_gamma   90.00
#
_symmetry.space_group_name_H-M   'P 1'
#
loop_
_entity.id
_entity.type
_entity.pdbx_description
1 polymer ?
#
loop_
_entity_poly.entity_id
_entity_poly.type
_entity_poly.pdbx_seq_one_letter_code
_entity_poly.pdbx_strand_id
1 'polypeptide(L)' 'MEIPAIVGGGLIVIGVGIGIGGIGRGAVEAIGRQPDAYGKIQTAMLIAAALVEGIGFAAMFVL' A
#
# COMPACT_ATOMS: atom_id res chain seq x y z
N MET A 1 22.79 1.69 19.05
CA MET A 1 22.46 3.02 18.53
C MET A 1 20.99 3.02 18.13
N GLU A 2 20.27 4.00 18.59
CA GLU A 2 18.84 4.11 18.29
C GLU A 2 18.63 5.02 17.09
N ILE A 3 17.75 4.60 16.21
CA ILE A 3 17.31 5.45 15.10
C ILE A 3 16.17 6.31 15.62
N PRO A 4 16.22 7.65 15.44
CA PRO A 4 15.11 8.49 15.86
C PRO A 4 13.78 8.02 15.27
N ALA A 5 12.72 8.12 16.07
CA ALA A 5 11.39 7.68 15.65
C ALA A 5 10.92 8.37 14.36
N ILE A 6 11.31 9.63 14.19
CA ILE A 6 10.90 10.36 12.97
C ILE A 6 11.51 9.75 11.71
N VAL A 7 12.73 9.21 11.80
CA VAL A 7 13.36 8.52 10.68
C VAL A 7 12.64 7.20 10.40
N GLY A 8 12.32 6.45 11.46
CA GLY A 8 11.54 5.23 11.33
C GLY A 8 10.17 5.48 10.72
N GLY A 9 9.49 6.55 11.17
CA GLY A 9 8.20 6.96 10.61
C GLY A 9 8.30 7.30 9.14
N GLY A 10 9.36 8.02 8.74
CA GLY A 10 9.59 8.34 7.34
C GLY A 10 9.80 7.11 6.48
N LEU A 11 10.53 6.12 6.97
CA LEU A 11 10.74 4.87 6.25
C LEU A 11 9.44 4.08 6.08
N ILE A 12 8.59 4.06 7.10
CA ILE A 12 7.28 3.43 7.02
C ILE A 12 6.45 4.10 5.92
N VAL A 13 6.41 5.42 5.89
CA VAL A 13 5.64 6.16 4.89
C VAL A 13 6.15 5.88 3.48
N ILE A 14 7.46 5.84 3.29
CA ILE A 14 8.04 5.50 2.00
C ILE A 14 7.65 4.08 1.60
N GLY A 15 7.74 3.12 2.51
CA GLY A 15 7.38 1.73 2.24
C GLY A 15 5.90 1.59 1.87
N VAL A 16 5.02 2.25 2.62
CA VAL A 16 3.58 2.27 2.34
C VAL A 16 3.32 2.88 0.96
N GLY A 17 3.98 3.99 0.65
CA GLY A 17 3.81 4.66 -0.65
C GLY A 17 4.23 3.77 -1.81
N ILE A 18 5.37 3.09 -1.70
CA ILE A 18 5.85 2.16 -2.72
C ILE A 18 4.89 0.98 -2.86
N GLY A 19 4.43 0.43 -1.73
CA GLY A 19 3.51 -0.70 -1.72
C GLY A 19 2.19 -0.36 -2.39
N ILE A 20 1.59 0.77 -2.04
CA ILE A 20 0.32 1.21 -2.63
C ILE A 20 0.50 1.58 -4.10
N GLY A 21 1.61 2.23 -4.45
CA GLY A 21 1.93 2.53 -5.83
C GLY A 21 2.00 1.28 -6.69
N GLY A 22 2.64 0.22 -6.17
CA GLY A 22 2.69 -1.07 -6.87
C GLY A 22 1.33 -1.71 -7.03
N ILE A 23 0.49 -1.67 -5.98
CA ILE A 23 -0.87 -2.20 -6.03
C ILE A 23 -1.70 -1.45 -7.08
N GLY A 24 -1.66 -0.12 -7.06
CA GLY A 24 -2.41 0.70 -7.99
C GLY A 24 -1.99 0.48 -9.43
N ARG A 25 -0.68 0.44 -9.67
CA ARG A 25 -0.13 0.19 -11.00
C ARG A 25 -0.54 -1.18 -11.52
N GLY A 26 -0.42 -2.22 -10.69
CA GLY A 26 -0.82 -3.56 -11.06
C GLY A 26 -2.30 -3.65 -11.39
N ALA A 27 -3.15 -2.99 -10.60
CA ALA A 27 -4.58 -2.98 -10.84
C ALA A 27 -4.92 -2.28 -12.16
N VAL A 28 -4.32 -1.14 -12.45
CA VAL A 28 -4.56 -0.41 -13.69
C VAL A 28 -4.13 -1.23 -14.89
N GLU A 29 -2.98 -1.88 -14.82
CA GLU A 29 -2.50 -2.75 -15.88
C GLU A 29 -3.43 -3.94 -16.10
N ALA A 30 -3.91 -4.55 -15.01
CA ALA A 30 -4.83 -5.69 -15.09
C ALA A 30 -6.16 -5.30 -15.70
N ILE A 31 -6.70 -4.13 -15.35
CA ILE A 31 -7.94 -3.62 -15.92
C ILE A 31 -7.75 -3.37 -17.42
N GLY A 32 -6.59 -2.85 -17.82
CA GLY A 32 -6.26 -2.63 -19.22
C GLY A 32 -6.26 -3.92 -20.03
N ARG A 33 -5.84 -5.05 -19.41
CA ARG A 33 -5.83 -6.35 -20.08
C ARG A 33 -7.19 -7.05 -20.03
N GLN A 34 -7.95 -6.86 -18.96
CA GLN A 34 -9.21 -7.52 -18.73
C GLN A 34 -10.25 -6.52 -18.22
N PRO A 35 -10.77 -5.66 -19.10
CA PRO A 35 -11.74 -4.64 -18.68
C PRO A 35 -13.00 -5.22 -18.04
N ASP A 36 -13.38 -6.46 -18.42
CA ASP A 36 -14.55 -7.13 -17.87
C ASP A 36 -14.37 -7.50 -16.40
N ALA A 37 -13.13 -7.57 -15.93
CA ALA A 37 -12.81 -7.90 -14.54
C ALA A 37 -12.65 -6.65 -13.65
N TYR A 38 -13.04 -5.48 -14.14
CA TYR A 38 -12.85 -4.21 -13.42
C TYR A 38 -13.31 -4.28 -11.96
N GLY A 39 -14.52 -4.77 -11.72
CA GLY A 39 -15.08 -4.83 -10.38
C GLY A 39 -14.27 -5.72 -9.43
N LYS A 40 -13.84 -6.88 -9.92
CA LYS A 40 -13.04 -7.81 -9.11
C LYS A 40 -11.66 -7.22 -8.82
N ILE A 41 -11.03 -6.63 -9.82
CA ILE A 41 -9.70 -6.04 -9.68
C ILE A 41 -9.75 -4.86 -8.72
N GLN A 42 -10.76 -4.00 -8.85
CA GLN A 42 -10.92 -2.86 -7.97
C GLN A 42 -11.11 -3.30 -6.52
N THR A 43 -11.94 -4.31 -6.28
CA THR A 43 -12.17 -4.84 -4.94
C THR A 43 -10.89 -5.40 -4.35
N ALA A 44 -10.14 -6.20 -5.11
CA ALA A 44 -8.87 -6.75 -4.66
C ALA A 44 -7.86 -5.65 -4.34
N MET A 45 -7.80 -4.62 -5.20
CA MET A 45 -6.91 -3.48 -5.00
C MET A 45 -7.23 -2.74 -3.71
N LEU A 46 -8.52 -2.48 -3.45
CA LEU A 46 -8.93 -1.75 -2.25
C LEU A 46 -8.61 -2.54 -0.99
N ILE A 47 -8.82 -3.86 -1.00
CA ILE A 47 -8.48 -4.71 0.14
C ILE A 47 -6.97 -4.70 0.38
N ALA A 48 -6.18 -4.88 -0.67
CA ALA A 48 -4.73 -4.89 -0.55
C ALA A 48 -4.20 -3.54 -0.07
N ALA A 49 -4.72 -2.44 -0.61
CA ALA A 49 -4.32 -1.09 -0.20
C ALA A 49 -4.68 -0.84 1.26
N ALA A 50 -5.86 -1.29 1.70
CA ALA A 50 -6.29 -1.14 3.08
C ALA A 50 -5.36 -1.90 4.03
N LEU A 51 -4.90 -3.10 3.65
CA LEU A 51 -3.97 -3.87 4.46
C LEU A 51 -2.62 -3.17 4.58
N VAL A 52 -2.10 -2.63 3.49
CA VAL A 52 -0.83 -1.89 3.52
C VAL A 52 -0.95 -0.66 4.40
N GLU A 53 -2.03 0.12 4.23
CA GLU A 53 -2.28 1.31 5.05
C GLU A 53 -2.48 0.94 6.51
N GLY A 54 -3.24 -0.11 6.79
CA GLY A 54 -3.51 -0.56 8.16
C GLY A 54 -2.24 -0.98 8.88
N ILE A 55 -1.38 -1.74 8.22
CA ILE A 55 -0.12 -2.18 8.79
C ILE A 55 0.81 -0.98 9.01
N GLY A 56 0.90 -0.08 8.03
CA GLY A 56 1.71 1.13 8.17
C GLY A 56 1.23 2.02 9.30
N PHE A 57 -0.09 2.19 9.41
CA PHE A 57 -0.70 2.97 10.48
C PHE A 57 -0.42 2.34 11.85
N ALA A 58 -0.59 1.02 11.97
CA ALA A 58 -0.32 0.31 13.22
C ALA A 58 1.16 0.41 13.61
N ALA A 59 2.07 0.34 12.64
CA ALA A 59 3.49 0.43 12.89
C ALA A 59 3.89 1.78 13.48
N MET A 60 3.18 2.85 13.14
CA MET A 60 3.44 4.18 13.69
C MET A 60 3.23 4.24 15.20
N PHE A 61 2.36 3.40 15.74
CA PHE A 61 2.08 3.40 17.18
C PHE A 61 3.12 2.67 18.01
N VAL A 62 4.02 1.89 17.38
CA VAL A 62 5.05 1.15 18.11
C VAL A 62 6.45 1.77 17.98
N LEU A 63 6.55 2.89 17.33
CA LEU A 63 7.82 3.60 17.17
C LEU A 63 8.32 4.21 18.49
#